data_468e5ea339e1da495570b982d401b512
#
_entry.id   468e5ea339e1da495570b982d401b512
#
_cell.length_a   1.000
_cell.length_b   1.000
_cell.length_c   1.000
_cell.angle_alpha   90.00
_cell.angle_beta   90.00
_cell.angle_gamma   90.00
#
_symmetry.space_group_name_H-M   'P 1'
#
loop_
_entity.id
_entity.type
_entity.pdbx_description
1 polymer ?
#
loop_
_entity_poly.entity_id
_entity_poly.type
_entity_poly.pdbx_seq_one_letter_code
_entity_poly.pdbx_strand_id
1 'polypeptide(L)'
;MKMDEHFWWTTLIRGFFALLIGSVIMIVPDMARTLLLLPIAVVVAMLSLAMYGVIDSVLVFVTSYMVASLPAKIALRMQGIIGVTVGILLYWVFFGQVRLHWFLILISVQAFSTAVAEFLVARHSRTHATSHWNFTASAVAFAFSCTYGYIAVRFADQMIAEQISWLLFGYLLVFGIAQCLTAARMLYSDHHLRPPSDDALVVREA
;
A
#
# COMPACT_ATOMS: atom_id res chain seq x y z
N MET A 1 -11.94 25.39 4.90
CA MET A 1 -10.50 25.11 5.00
C MET A 1 -10.21 23.91 4.11
N LYS A 2 -9.59 24.14 2.93
CA LYS A 2 -9.34 23.14 1.88
C LYS A 2 -8.08 22.32 2.24
N MET A 3 -8.21 21.29 3.09
CA MET A 3 -7.09 20.44 3.47
C MET A 3 -7.03 19.11 2.69
N ASP A 4 -8.04 18.82 1.86
CA ASP A 4 -8.12 17.53 1.15
C ASP A 4 -7.27 17.46 -0.13
N GLU A 5 -6.64 18.56 -0.55
CA GLU A 5 -5.98 18.70 -1.86
C GLU A 5 -4.48 18.38 -1.84
N HIS A 6 -3.85 18.23 -0.66
CA HIS A 6 -2.37 18.20 -0.56
C HIS A 6 -1.76 16.82 -0.34
N PHE A 7 -2.53 15.74 -0.32
CA PHE A 7 -1.93 14.44 0.00
C PHE A 7 -1.73 13.49 -1.19
N TRP A 8 -1.95 13.95 -2.43
CA TRP A 8 -1.68 13.15 -3.63
C TRP A 8 -0.24 12.59 -3.69
N TRP A 9 0.73 13.34 -3.16
CA TRP A 9 2.13 12.92 -3.13
C TRP A 9 2.37 11.72 -2.20
N THR A 10 1.70 11.63 -1.05
CA THR A 10 1.82 10.46 -0.15
C THR A 10 1.26 9.21 -0.82
N THR A 11 0.12 9.35 -1.50
CA THR A 11 -0.50 8.27 -2.27
C THR A 11 0.40 7.84 -3.44
N LEU A 12 1.02 8.80 -4.15
CA LEU A 12 1.96 8.53 -5.23
C LEU A 12 3.20 7.78 -4.73
N ILE A 13 3.80 8.23 -3.63
CA ILE A 13 4.96 7.59 -3.02
C ILE A 13 4.62 6.15 -2.61
N ARG A 14 3.48 5.92 -1.95
CA ARG A 14 3.01 4.58 -1.58
C ARG A 14 2.90 3.67 -2.80
N GLY A 15 2.25 4.15 -3.86
CA GLY A 15 2.11 3.41 -5.12
C GLY A 15 3.45 3.07 -5.76
N PHE A 16 4.35 4.04 -5.83
CA PHE A 16 5.68 3.85 -6.39
C PHE A 16 6.50 2.85 -5.58
N PHE A 17 6.52 2.96 -4.25
CA PHE A 17 7.21 1.99 -3.40
C PHE A 17 6.62 0.58 -3.52
N ALA A 18 5.30 0.43 -3.62
CA ALA A 18 4.68 -0.88 -3.84
C ALA A 18 5.17 -1.52 -5.14
N LEU A 19 5.21 -0.75 -6.25
CA LEU A 19 5.71 -1.23 -7.54
C LEU A 19 7.20 -1.58 -7.47
N LEU A 20 8.01 -0.76 -6.83
CA LEU A 20 9.44 -0.99 -6.68
C LEU A 20 9.72 -2.27 -5.89
N ILE A 21 9.08 -2.45 -4.74
CA ILE A 21 9.27 -3.64 -3.90
C ILE A 21 8.71 -4.90 -4.60
N GLY A 22 7.56 -4.77 -5.27
CA GLY A 22 7.03 -5.86 -6.11
C GLY A 22 8.06 -6.32 -7.14
N SER A 23 8.69 -5.37 -7.84
CA SER A 23 9.76 -5.67 -8.81
C SER A 23 10.97 -6.34 -8.17
N VAL A 24 11.40 -5.90 -6.99
CA VAL A 24 12.49 -6.52 -6.23
C VAL A 24 12.16 -7.97 -5.88
N ILE A 25 10.93 -8.24 -5.40
CA ILE A 25 10.49 -9.59 -5.03
C ILE A 25 10.51 -10.54 -6.23
N MET A 26 10.28 -10.06 -7.45
CA MET A 26 10.33 -10.87 -8.66
C MET A 26 11.74 -11.05 -9.21
N ILE A 27 12.52 -9.98 -9.30
CA ILE A 27 13.83 -9.99 -9.99
C ILE A 27 14.90 -10.66 -9.13
N VAL A 28 14.92 -10.41 -7.82
CA VAL A 28 16.01 -10.88 -6.94
C VAL A 28 16.08 -12.40 -6.84
N PRO A 29 14.97 -13.15 -6.65
CA PRO A 29 15.03 -14.62 -6.64
C PRO A 29 15.49 -15.22 -7.97
N ASP A 30 15.12 -14.63 -9.10
CA ASP A 30 15.48 -15.13 -10.42
C ASP A 30 16.98 -14.91 -10.70
N MET A 31 17.50 -13.74 -10.40
CA MET A 31 18.94 -13.47 -10.46
C MET A 31 19.75 -14.35 -9.49
N ALA A 32 19.22 -14.64 -8.30
CA ALA A 32 19.90 -15.44 -7.31
C ALA A 32 19.95 -16.95 -7.67
N ARG A 33 18.98 -17.44 -8.43
CA ARG A 33 19.04 -18.82 -8.98
C ARG A 33 20.24 -18.98 -9.91
N THR A 34 20.50 -18.00 -10.76
CA THR A 34 21.65 -17.99 -11.67
C THR A 34 23.00 -17.93 -10.94
N LEU A 35 23.03 -17.31 -9.76
CA LEU A 35 24.25 -17.08 -8.96
C LEU A 35 24.40 -18.05 -7.76
N LEU A 36 23.53 -19.05 -7.61
CA LEU A 36 23.49 -19.97 -6.45
C LEU A 36 23.32 -19.25 -5.08
N LEU A 37 22.79 -18.02 -5.07
CA LEU A 37 22.60 -17.17 -3.89
C LEU A 37 21.14 -17.17 -3.40
N LEU A 38 20.38 -18.22 -3.67
CA LEU A 38 18.95 -18.31 -3.35
C LEU A 38 18.59 -17.97 -1.89
N PRO A 39 19.32 -18.41 -0.86
CA PRO A 39 19.02 -18.05 0.52
C PRO A 39 19.11 -16.55 0.77
N ILE A 40 20.10 -15.88 0.19
CA ILE A 40 20.30 -14.43 0.34
C ILE A 40 19.18 -13.66 -0.34
N ALA A 41 18.70 -14.13 -1.50
CA ALA A 41 17.61 -13.50 -2.23
C ALA A 41 16.28 -13.52 -1.45
N VAL A 42 15.97 -14.62 -0.80
CA VAL A 42 14.78 -14.74 0.06
C VAL A 42 14.88 -13.77 1.23
N VAL A 43 16.06 -13.65 1.84
CA VAL A 43 16.34 -12.68 2.91
C VAL A 43 16.08 -11.25 2.43
N VAL A 44 16.66 -10.87 1.29
CA VAL A 44 16.51 -9.52 0.72
C VAL A 44 15.04 -9.23 0.39
N ALA A 45 14.32 -10.17 -0.20
CA ALA A 45 12.91 -9.99 -0.54
C ALA A 45 12.04 -9.79 0.72
N MET A 46 12.24 -10.61 1.75
CA MET A 46 11.49 -10.50 3.02
C MET A 46 11.83 -9.21 3.77
N LEU A 47 13.10 -8.84 3.83
CA LEU A 47 13.54 -7.61 4.48
C LEU A 47 12.97 -6.38 3.75
N SER A 48 13.00 -6.40 2.41
CA SER A 48 12.41 -5.33 1.60
C SER A 48 10.91 -5.19 1.84
N LEU A 49 10.19 -6.30 1.99
CA LEU A 49 8.75 -6.30 2.27
C LEU A 49 8.46 -5.77 3.69
N ALA A 50 9.25 -6.16 4.69
CA ALA A 50 9.12 -5.66 6.06
C ALA A 50 9.40 -4.15 6.12
N MET A 51 10.45 -3.68 5.46
CA MET A 51 10.76 -2.25 5.35
C MET A 51 9.66 -1.48 4.63
N TYR A 52 9.12 -2.02 3.53
CA TYR A 52 7.98 -1.44 2.84
C TYR A 52 6.79 -1.29 3.78
N GLY A 53 6.44 -2.34 4.52
CA GLY A 53 5.32 -2.32 5.47
C GLY A 53 5.47 -1.21 6.52
N VAL A 54 6.68 -1.00 7.05
CA VAL A 54 6.96 0.08 8.01
C VAL A 54 6.86 1.45 7.32
N ILE A 55 7.50 1.65 6.17
CA ILE A 55 7.49 2.92 5.45
C ILE A 55 6.06 3.30 5.03
N ASP A 56 5.32 2.37 4.43
CA ASP A 56 3.92 2.58 4.04
C ASP A 56 3.07 2.98 5.24
N SER A 57 3.27 2.30 6.36
CA SER A 57 2.53 2.57 7.60
C SER A 57 2.81 3.95 8.19
N VAL A 58 4.07 4.40 8.14
CA VAL A 58 4.45 5.75 8.55
C VAL A 58 3.81 6.79 7.62
N LEU A 59 3.83 6.57 6.30
CA LEU A 59 3.18 7.46 5.33
C LEU A 59 1.68 7.53 5.57
N VAL A 60 1.01 6.39 5.82
CA VAL A 60 -0.41 6.33 6.16
C VAL A 60 -0.70 7.10 7.44
N PHE A 61 0.13 6.93 8.46
CA PHE A 61 -0.01 7.65 9.73
C PHE A 61 0.12 9.16 9.52
N VAL A 62 1.11 9.62 8.74
CA VAL A 62 1.27 11.04 8.35
C VAL A 62 0.04 11.53 7.58
N THR A 63 -0.43 10.75 6.59
CA THR A 63 -1.63 11.10 5.82
C THR A 63 -2.86 11.28 6.70
N SER A 64 -2.95 10.55 7.82
CA SER A 64 -4.06 10.69 8.77
C SER A 64 -4.23 12.09 9.35
N TYR A 65 -3.17 12.90 9.42
CA TYR A 65 -3.24 14.29 9.88
C TYR A 65 -3.83 15.23 8.82
N MET A 66 -3.77 14.84 7.55
CA MET A 66 -4.24 15.66 6.42
C MET A 66 -5.71 15.42 6.09
N VAL A 67 -6.28 14.30 6.55
CA VAL A 67 -7.68 13.93 6.29
C VAL A 67 -8.61 14.65 7.25
N ALA A 68 -9.70 15.24 6.72
CA ALA A 68 -10.65 16.04 7.50
C ALA A 68 -11.67 15.17 8.25
N SER A 69 -12.08 14.02 7.69
CA SER A 69 -13.10 13.16 8.27
C SER A 69 -12.57 12.35 9.46
N LEU A 70 -13.25 12.41 10.60
CA LEU A 70 -12.85 11.70 11.82
C LEU A 70 -12.78 10.17 11.64
N PRO A 71 -13.77 9.49 10.99
CA PRO A 71 -13.70 8.05 10.78
C PRO A 71 -12.51 7.61 9.91
N ALA A 72 -12.26 8.32 8.81
CA ALA A 72 -11.12 8.03 7.95
C ALA A 72 -9.78 8.28 8.67
N LYS A 73 -9.70 9.35 9.46
CA LYS A 73 -8.53 9.68 10.29
C LYS A 73 -8.20 8.57 11.29
N ILE A 74 -9.21 8.06 12.00
CA ILE A 74 -9.05 6.95 12.95
C ILE A 74 -8.61 5.69 12.20
N ALA A 75 -9.25 5.36 11.08
CA ALA A 75 -8.92 4.17 10.30
C ALA A 75 -7.47 4.21 9.79
N LEU A 76 -7.01 5.34 9.24
CA LEU A 76 -5.62 5.50 8.78
C LEU A 76 -4.62 5.40 9.94
N ARG A 77 -4.93 5.94 11.12
CA ARG A 77 -4.08 5.80 12.29
C ARG A 77 -3.97 4.35 12.75
N MET A 78 -5.10 3.65 12.80
CA MET A 78 -5.13 2.23 13.17
C MET A 78 -4.36 1.38 12.13
N GLN A 79 -4.55 1.65 10.84
CA GLN A 79 -3.76 1.01 9.79
C GLN A 79 -2.26 1.26 9.97
N GLY A 80 -1.85 2.51 10.23
CA GLY A 80 -0.45 2.86 10.47
C GLY A 80 0.15 2.08 11.66
N ILE A 81 -0.57 2.01 12.78
CA ILE A 81 -0.13 1.26 13.98
C ILE A 81 -0.04 -0.24 13.67
N ILE A 82 -1.07 -0.82 13.06
CA ILE A 82 -1.09 -2.24 12.69
C ILE A 82 0.07 -2.53 11.75
N GLY A 83 0.30 -1.70 10.73
CA GLY A 83 1.33 -1.92 9.75
C GLY A 83 2.75 -1.84 10.31
N VAL A 84 3.04 -0.89 11.21
CA VAL A 84 4.33 -0.85 11.93
C VAL A 84 4.49 -2.11 12.77
N THR A 85 3.46 -2.52 13.50
CA THR A 85 3.49 -3.74 14.33
C THR A 85 3.73 -4.97 13.47
N VAL A 86 3.01 -5.12 12.36
CA VAL A 86 3.20 -6.23 11.41
C VAL A 86 4.61 -6.21 10.81
N GLY A 87 5.13 -5.04 10.41
CA GLY A 87 6.48 -4.91 9.87
C GLY A 87 7.55 -5.35 10.87
N ILE A 88 7.42 -4.97 12.15
CA ILE A 88 8.31 -5.43 13.23
C ILE A 88 8.16 -6.94 13.43
N LEU A 89 6.95 -7.47 13.48
CA LEU A 89 6.71 -8.90 13.64
C LEU A 89 7.25 -9.71 12.44
N LEU A 90 7.14 -9.20 11.21
CA LEU A 90 7.74 -9.84 10.03
C LEU A 90 9.26 -9.94 10.17
N TYR A 91 9.91 -8.90 10.69
CA TYR A 91 11.33 -8.94 10.99
C TYR A 91 11.67 -10.02 12.02
N TRP A 92 10.90 -10.13 13.11
CA TRP A 92 11.08 -11.16 14.13
C TRP A 92 10.81 -12.57 13.59
N VAL A 93 9.76 -12.74 12.78
CA VAL A 93 9.44 -14.02 12.09
C VAL A 93 10.62 -14.47 11.25
N PHE A 94 11.28 -13.54 10.58
CA PHE A 94 12.44 -13.82 9.74
C PHE A 94 13.65 -14.34 10.55
N PHE A 95 13.99 -13.68 11.67
CA PHE A 95 15.13 -14.09 12.49
C PHE A 95 14.84 -15.32 13.36
N GLY A 96 13.58 -15.59 13.69
CA GLY A 96 13.15 -16.62 14.61
C GLY A 96 12.92 -18.02 14.00
N GLN A 97 13.26 -18.28 12.73
CA GLN A 97 12.95 -19.53 12.02
C GLN A 97 11.45 -19.86 12.04
N VAL A 98 10.60 -18.86 12.03
CA VAL A 98 9.16 -19.04 12.13
C VAL A 98 8.57 -19.55 10.83
N ARG A 99 7.57 -20.43 10.94
CA ARG A 99 6.93 -21.10 9.81
C ARG A 99 6.26 -20.09 8.86
N LEU A 100 6.26 -20.42 7.56
CA LEU A 100 5.59 -19.68 6.48
C LEU A 100 4.13 -19.29 6.79
N HIS A 101 3.44 -20.11 7.56
CA HIS A 101 2.09 -19.87 8.05
C HIS A 101 1.95 -18.50 8.76
N TRP A 102 2.85 -18.16 9.69
CA TRP A 102 2.82 -16.87 10.40
C TRP A 102 3.10 -15.68 9.48
N PHE A 103 4.00 -15.84 8.54
CA PHE A 103 4.29 -14.83 7.52
C PHE A 103 3.03 -14.49 6.71
N LEU A 104 2.32 -15.50 6.22
CA LEU A 104 1.09 -15.32 5.46
C LEU A 104 -0.05 -14.71 6.29
N ILE A 105 -0.17 -15.10 7.56
CA ILE A 105 -1.15 -14.49 8.49
C ILE A 105 -0.85 -13.00 8.67
N LEU A 106 0.40 -12.63 8.93
CA LEU A 106 0.77 -11.23 9.14
C LEU A 106 0.50 -10.37 7.91
N ILE A 107 0.82 -10.88 6.71
CA ILE A 107 0.50 -10.18 5.45
C ILE A 107 -1.01 -10.08 5.24
N SER A 108 -1.78 -11.13 5.57
CA SER A 108 -3.24 -11.11 5.51
C SER A 108 -3.81 -10.01 6.41
N VAL A 109 -3.33 -9.90 7.64
CA VAL A 109 -3.75 -8.85 8.59
C VAL A 109 -3.40 -7.46 8.05
N GLN A 110 -2.20 -7.29 7.48
CA GLN A 110 -1.77 -6.03 6.87
C GLN A 110 -2.68 -5.65 5.69
N ALA A 111 -2.92 -6.57 4.77
CA ALA A 111 -3.80 -6.34 3.62
C ALA A 111 -5.24 -6.04 4.05
N PHE A 112 -5.75 -6.71 5.10
CA PHE A 112 -7.08 -6.44 5.65
C PHE A 112 -7.17 -5.03 6.25
N SER A 113 -6.18 -4.62 7.04
CA SER A 113 -6.17 -3.27 7.63
C SER A 113 -6.12 -2.19 6.55
N THR A 114 -5.36 -2.42 5.48
CA THR A 114 -5.32 -1.54 4.30
C THR A 114 -6.68 -1.49 3.61
N ALA A 115 -7.34 -2.63 3.40
CA ALA A 115 -8.66 -2.69 2.78
C ALA A 115 -9.70 -1.87 3.55
N VAL A 116 -9.74 -2.01 4.89
CA VAL A 116 -10.67 -1.27 5.74
C VAL A 116 -10.40 0.24 5.69
N ALA A 117 -9.13 0.64 5.76
CA ALA A 117 -8.78 2.05 5.75
C ALA A 117 -9.08 2.71 4.41
N GLU A 118 -8.71 2.09 3.28
CA GLU A 118 -9.01 2.59 1.94
C GLU A 118 -10.53 2.64 1.68
N PHE A 119 -11.30 1.66 2.19
CA PHE A 119 -12.76 1.68 2.13
C PHE A 119 -13.35 2.88 2.87
N LEU A 120 -12.88 3.16 4.08
CA LEU A 120 -13.38 4.29 4.88
C LEU A 120 -12.97 5.64 4.27
N VAL A 121 -11.76 5.73 3.72
CA VAL A 121 -11.33 6.91 2.96
C VAL A 121 -12.21 7.10 1.73
N ALA A 122 -12.46 6.04 0.94
CA ALA A 122 -13.32 6.09 -0.24
C ALA A 122 -14.73 6.56 0.09
N ARG A 123 -15.31 6.02 1.17
CA ARG A 123 -16.68 6.37 1.60
C ARG A 123 -16.81 7.83 2.03
N HIS A 124 -15.75 8.42 2.60
CA HIS A 124 -15.76 9.78 3.12
C HIS A 124 -15.10 10.80 2.18
N SER A 125 -14.58 10.35 1.04
CA SER A 125 -14.05 11.24 0.00
C SER A 125 -15.18 12.05 -0.63
N ARG A 126 -14.99 13.37 -0.72
CA ARG A 126 -15.98 14.29 -1.30
C ARG A 126 -15.97 14.28 -2.83
N THR A 127 -14.91 13.78 -3.45
CA THR A 127 -14.76 13.74 -4.90
C THR A 127 -15.08 12.35 -5.43
N HIS A 128 -16.16 12.22 -6.21
CA HIS A 128 -16.56 10.96 -6.82
C HIS A 128 -15.45 10.32 -7.67
N ALA A 129 -14.62 11.13 -8.35
CA ALA A 129 -13.57 10.64 -9.23
C ALA A 129 -12.47 9.84 -8.50
N THR A 130 -12.09 10.23 -7.27
CA THR A 130 -11.08 9.53 -6.46
C THR A 130 -11.67 8.38 -5.65
N SER A 131 -12.95 8.47 -5.30
CA SER A 131 -13.67 7.45 -4.53
C SER A 131 -13.62 6.08 -5.20
N HIS A 132 -13.86 5.99 -6.53
CA HIS A 132 -13.86 4.73 -7.26
C HIS A 132 -12.51 3.99 -7.19
N TRP A 133 -11.40 4.72 -7.32
CA TRP A 133 -10.07 4.12 -7.28
C TRP A 133 -9.70 3.63 -5.88
N ASN A 134 -10.08 4.37 -4.84
CA ASN A 134 -9.91 3.92 -3.46
C ASN A 134 -10.78 2.69 -3.14
N PHE A 135 -12.00 2.61 -3.68
CA PHE A 135 -12.81 1.39 -3.58
C PHE A 135 -12.16 0.21 -4.30
N THR A 136 -11.59 0.44 -5.48
CA THR A 136 -10.86 -0.61 -6.21
C THR A 136 -9.64 -1.09 -5.41
N ALA A 137 -8.83 -0.17 -4.88
CA ALA A 137 -7.70 -0.51 -4.02
C ALA A 137 -8.13 -1.29 -2.77
N SER A 138 -9.23 -0.88 -2.13
CA SER A 138 -9.82 -1.59 -0.99
C SER A 138 -10.27 -2.99 -1.36
N ALA A 139 -10.99 -3.17 -2.48
CA ALA A 139 -11.48 -4.47 -2.94
C ALA A 139 -10.32 -5.43 -3.26
N VAL A 140 -9.27 -4.91 -3.92
CA VAL A 140 -8.04 -5.68 -4.21
C VAL A 140 -7.36 -6.10 -2.91
N ALA A 141 -7.13 -5.19 -1.98
CA ALA A 141 -6.50 -5.50 -0.70
C ALA A 141 -7.32 -6.53 0.10
N PHE A 142 -8.65 -6.44 0.07
CA PHE A 142 -9.54 -7.40 0.72
C PHE A 142 -9.45 -8.78 0.08
N ALA A 143 -9.50 -8.87 -1.25
CA ALA A 143 -9.41 -10.12 -1.98
C ALA A 143 -8.07 -10.84 -1.68
N PHE A 144 -6.96 -10.10 -1.70
CA PHE A 144 -5.64 -10.66 -1.35
C PHE A 144 -5.53 -11.02 0.13
N SER A 145 -6.12 -10.26 1.04
CA SER A 145 -6.19 -10.62 2.46
C SER A 145 -6.88 -11.98 2.65
N CYS A 146 -8.05 -12.18 2.04
CA CYS A 146 -8.75 -13.45 2.09
C CYS A 146 -7.92 -14.59 1.48
N THR A 147 -7.25 -14.33 0.35
CA THR A 147 -6.38 -15.32 -0.32
C THR A 147 -5.21 -15.73 0.57
N TYR A 148 -4.48 -14.77 1.16
CA TYR A 148 -3.37 -15.07 2.07
C TYR A 148 -3.84 -15.82 3.32
N GLY A 149 -4.95 -15.40 3.92
CA GLY A 149 -5.54 -16.08 5.08
C GLY A 149 -5.96 -17.51 4.75
N TYR A 150 -6.59 -17.73 3.60
CA TYR A 150 -6.96 -19.06 3.15
C TYR A 150 -5.76 -19.98 2.90
N ILE A 151 -4.74 -19.46 2.21
CA ILE A 151 -3.50 -20.20 1.97
C ILE A 151 -2.78 -20.50 3.29
N ALA A 152 -2.71 -19.54 4.21
CA ALA A 152 -2.10 -19.74 5.51
C ALA A 152 -2.72 -20.90 6.28
N VAL A 153 -4.06 -21.04 6.24
CA VAL A 153 -4.78 -22.06 7.00
C VAL A 153 -4.75 -23.44 6.31
N ARG A 154 -4.77 -23.47 4.99
CA ARG A 154 -5.00 -24.73 4.25
C ARG A 154 -3.78 -25.26 3.51
N PHE A 155 -2.89 -24.41 3.04
CA PHE A 155 -1.86 -24.77 2.07
C PHE A 155 -0.46 -24.27 2.44
N ALA A 156 -0.24 -23.69 3.61
CA ALA A 156 1.05 -23.10 3.98
C ALA A 156 2.23 -24.10 3.83
N ASP A 157 2.00 -25.36 4.18
CA ASP A 157 3.04 -26.42 4.10
C ASP A 157 3.25 -26.96 2.68
N GLN A 158 2.36 -26.65 1.73
CA GLN A 158 2.39 -27.13 0.35
C GLN A 158 2.88 -26.07 -0.64
N MET A 159 2.92 -24.81 -0.21
CA MET A 159 3.30 -23.69 -1.09
C MET A 159 4.82 -23.62 -1.27
N ILE A 160 5.22 -23.44 -2.53
CA ILE A 160 6.60 -23.18 -2.91
C ILE A 160 6.86 -21.66 -2.82
N ALA A 161 8.05 -21.27 -2.40
CA ALA A 161 8.45 -19.86 -2.26
C ALA A 161 8.18 -19.03 -3.53
N GLU A 162 8.31 -19.63 -4.70
CA GLU A 162 8.03 -18.99 -5.98
C GLU A 162 6.55 -18.60 -6.14
N GLN A 163 5.62 -19.46 -5.76
CA GLN A 163 4.18 -19.17 -5.83
C GLN A 163 3.80 -18.02 -4.93
N ILE A 164 4.43 -17.95 -3.75
CA ILE A 164 4.22 -16.86 -2.81
C ILE A 164 4.78 -15.54 -3.35
N SER A 165 5.95 -15.58 -3.98
CA SER A 165 6.55 -14.42 -4.62
C SER A 165 5.66 -13.85 -5.74
N TRP A 166 5.10 -14.73 -6.59
CA TRP A 166 4.14 -14.33 -7.62
C TRP A 166 2.87 -13.70 -7.03
N LEU A 167 2.36 -14.28 -5.94
CA LEU A 167 1.17 -13.76 -5.27
C LEU A 167 1.41 -12.38 -4.65
N LEU A 168 2.57 -12.19 -3.99
CA LEU A 168 2.99 -10.92 -3.42
C LEU A 168 3.23 -9.87 -4.50
N PHE A 169 3.91 -10.23 -5.57
CA PHE A 169 4.10 -9.36 -6.72
C PHE A 169 2.78 -8.91 -7.31
N GLY A 170 1.86 -9.84 -7.58
CA GLY A 170 0.53 -9.52 -8.10
C GLY A 170 -0.23 -8.53 -7.23
N TYR A 171 -0.21 -8.72 -5.91
CA TYR A 171 -0.80 -7.78 -4.97
C TYR A 171 -0.16 -6.39 -5.05
N LEU A 172 1.17 -6.32 -4.92
CA LEU A 172 1.90 -5.05 -4.91
C LEU A 172 1.78 -4.31 -6.25
N LEU A 173 1.75 -5.05 -7.36
CA LEU A 173 1.54 -4.49 -8.69
C LEU A 173 0.17 -3.84 -8.82
N VAL A 174 -0.90 -4.58 -8.54
CA VAL A 174 -2.28 -4.08 -8.70
C VAL A 174 -2.55 -2.95 -7.71
N PHE A 175 -2.13 -3.11 -6.46
CA PHE A 175 -2.27 -2.08 -5.43
C PHE A 175 -1.46 -0.82 -5.79
N GLY A 176 -0.20 -0.98 -6.22
CA GLY A 176 0.66 0.12 -6.61
C GLY A 176 0.11 0.92 -7.80
N ILE A 177 -0.38 0.23 -8.83
CA ILE A 177 -1.04 0.87 -9.98
C ILE A 177 -2.28 1.65 -9.52
N ALA A 178 -3.13 1.05 -8.68
CA ALA A 178 -4.34 1.71 -8.18
C ALA A 178 -4.00 2.98 -7.39
N GLN A 179 -2.97 2.96 -6.55
CA GLN A 179 -2.51 4.13 -5.80
C GLN A 179 -1.93 5.23 -6.73
N CYS A 180 -1.12 4.86 -7.72
CA CYS A 180 -0.58 5.81 -8.69
C CYS A 180 -1.69 6.48 -9.51
N LEU A 181 -2.71 5.73 -9.94
CA LEU A 181 -3.87 6.27 -10.65
C LEU A 181 -4.70 7.20 -9.77
N THR A 182 -4.89 6.85 -8.50
CA THR A 182 -5.55 7.71 -7.53
C THR A 182 -4.81 9.03 -7.37
N ALA A 183 -3.49 8.99 -7.19
CA ALA A 183 -2.64 10.18 -7.06
C ALA A 183 -2.68 11.06 -8.32
N ALA A 184 -2.58 10.45 -9.50
CA ALA A 184 -2.66 11.17 -10.79
C ALA A 184 -4.01 11.89 -10.95
N ARG A 185 -5.10 11.24 -10.55
CA ARG A 185 -6.44 11.85 -10.58
C ARG A 185 -6.60 13.00 -9.59
N MET A 186 -6.04 12.86 -8.38
CA MET A 186 -6.01 13.95 -7.40
C MET A 186 -5.25 15.17 -7.95
N LEU A 187 -4.07 14.94 -8.54
CA LEU A 187 -3.25 15.99 -9.13
C LEU A 187 -3.98 16.69 -10.30
N TYR A 188 -4.63 15.91 -11.18
CA TYR A 188 -5.39 16.47 -12.29
C TYR A 188 -6.57 17.33 -11.81
N SER A 189 -7.28 16.89 -10.78
CA SER A 189 -8.39 17.63 -10.17
C SER A 189 -7.92 18.95 -9.55
N ASP A 190 -6.76 18.96 -8.89
CA ASP A 190 -6.19 20.16 -8.27
C ASP A 190 -5.84 21.22 -9.33
N HIS A 191 -5.27 20.80 -10.46
CA HIS A 191 -4.89 21.73 -11.54
C HIS A 191 -6.10 22.34 -12.27
N HIS A 192 -7.17 21.60 -12.49
CA HIS A 192 -8.32 22.06 -13.25
C HIS A 192 -9.39 22.81 -12.43
N LEU A 193 -9.38 22.66 -11.11
CA LEU A 193 -10.36 23.28 -10.23
C LEU A 193 -9.82 24.54 -9.53
N ARG A 194 -8.56 24.92 -9.74
CA ARG A 194 -8.08 26.23 -9.27
C ARG A 194 -8.74 27.34 -10.08
N PRO A 195 -9.54 28.23 -9.45
CA PRO A 195 -9.98 29.43 -10.14
C PRO A 195 -8.75 30.24 -10.57
N PRO A 196 -8.79 30.91 -11.73
CA PRO A 196 -7.72 31.81 -12.13
C PRO A 196 -7.42 32.75 -10.96
N SER A 197 -6.12 32.91 -10.65
CA SER A 197 -5.67 33.77 -9.55
C SER A 197 -6.27 35.15 -9.73
N ASP A 198 -6.72 35.78 -8.65
CA ASP A 198 -7.27 37.15 -8.65
C ASP A 198 -6.34 38.16 -9.34
N ASP A 199 -5.04 37.86 -9.46
CA ASP A 199 -4.07 38.67 -10.22
C ASP A 199 -4.40 38.73 -11.73
N ALA A 200 -5.08 37.74 -12.29
CA ALA A 200 -5.52 37.77 -13.69
C ALA A 200 -6.74 38.68 -13.93
N LEU A 201 -7.49 39.00 -12.88
CA LEU A 201 -8.63 39.92 -12.94
C LEU A 201 -8.17 41.38 -12.88
N VAL A 202 -7.11 41.67 -12.13
CA VAL A 202 -6.56 43.05 -12.01
C VAL A 202 -5.94 43.55 -13.32
N VAL A 203 -5.41 42.65 -14.16
CA VAL A 203 -4.80 43.03 -15.46
C VAL A 203 -5.86 43.30 -16.53
N ARG A 204 -7.14 42.93 -16.34
CA ARG A 204 -8.22 43.18 -17.28
C ARG A 204 -8.94 44.52 -17.09
N GLU A 205 -8.72 45.18 -15.95
CA GLU A 205 -9.36 46.48 -15.59
C GLU A 205 -8.38 47.67 -15.73
N ALA A 206 -7.13 47.45 -16.16
CA ALA A 206 -6.14 48.47 -16.47
C ALA A 206 -5.94 48.61 -18.00
#